data_b64bc2d27d5fe2e23c48baa7d38bf715
#
_entry.id   b64bc2d27d5fe2e23c48baa7d38bf715
#
_cell.length_a   1.000
_cell.length_b   1.000
_cell.length_c   1.000
_cell.angle_alpha   90.00
_cell.angle_beta   90.00
_cell.angle_gamma   90.00
#
_symmetry.space_group_name_H-M   'P 1'
#
loop_
_entity.id
_entity.type
_entity.pdbx_description
1 polymer ?
#
loop_
_entity_poly.entity_id
_entity_poly.type
_entity_poly.pdbx_seq_one_letter_code
_entity_poly.pdbx_strand_id
1 'polypeptide(L)'
;MEEGKTKYVPGKGTPELQKAIQKKFREDNNIDYQLDEIICGVGGKHIIYNAMMATINPGDEVIITAPFWVSYPDIVLLAEGKPVIVKCPQSQNFKITPEQLEKNINSKTKWLMLNSPSNPTGSVYSKKELEDLALILKNYPNVLIMCDDIYEKIIYDGVEFHTLASIEPSLKDRCCLLYTSPSPRDPKS
;
A
#
# COMPACT_ATOMS: atom_id res chain seq x y z
N MET A 1 28.66 4.90 18.49
CA MET A 1 29.04 3.85 19.49
C MET A 1 29.02 4.39 20.92
N GLU A 2 29.20 5.69 21.12
CA GLU A 2 29.20 6.31 22.47
C GLU A 2 27.89 6.16 23.25
N GLU A 3 26.73 6.05 22.57
CA GLU A 3 25.42 5.88 23.20
C GLU A 3 25.02 4.41 23.48
N GLY A 4 25.89 3.46 23.23
CA GLY A 4 25.62 2.03 23.49
C GLY A 4 24.51 1.41 22.64
N LYS A 5 24.05 2.07 21.57
CA LYS A 5 22.98 1.58 20.67
C LYS A 5 23.50 0.52 19.69
N THR A 6 24.05 -0.57 20.22
CA THR A 6 24.65 -1.67 19.43
C THR A 6 23.91 -2.98 19.58
N LYS A 7 22.76 -2.99 20.28
CA LYS A 7 21.96 -4.20 20.52
C LYS A 7 20.88 -4.37 19.45
N TYR A 8 20.41 -5.60 19.31
CA TYR A 8 19.25 -5.90 18.45
C TYR A 8 18.03 -5.11 18.91
N VAL A 9 17.30 -4.58 17.94
CA VAL A 9 15.98 -3.97 18.15
C VAL A 9 14.87 -4.98 17.86
N PRO A 10 13.65 -4.80 18.39
CA PRO A 10 12.51 -5.63 18.01
C PRO A 10 12.30 -5.67 16.51
N GLY A 11 11.97 -6.84 15.94
CA GLY A 11 11.81 -7.01 14.48
C GLY A 11 10.75 -6.11 13.83
N LYS A 12 9.79 -5.60 14.63
CA LYS A 12 8.76 -4.67 14.16
C LYS A 12 9.13 -3.18 14.31
N GLY A 13 10.35 -2.87 14.78
CA GLY A 13 10.82 -1.51 15.03
C GLY A 13 10.89 -1.16 16.51
N THR A 14 11.50 -0.02 16.83
CA THR A 14 11.53 0.47 18.21
C THR A 14 10.17 1.02 18.63
N PRO A 15 9.83 0.99 19.93
CA PRO A 15 8.56 1.55 20.44
C PRO A 15 8.39 3.04 20.10
N GLU A 16 9.49 3.79 20.11
CA GLU A 16 9.48 5.22 19.79
C GLU A 16 9.09 5.45 18.33
N LEU A 17 9.68 4.67 17.40
CA LEU A 17 9.35 4.75 15.97
C LEU A 17 7.90 4.33 15.73
N GLN A 18 7.43 3.24 16.33
CA GLN A 18 6.04 2.82 16.19
C GLN A 18 5.05 3.88 16.70
N LYS A 19 5.33 4.55 17.83
CA LYS A 19 4.52 5.66 18.32
C LYS A 19 4.53 6.87 17.40
N ALA A 20 5.67 7.18 16.80
CA ALA A 20 5.76 8.26 15.81
C ALA A 20 4.94 7.94 14.56
N ILE A 21 4.98 6.70 14.08
CA ILE A 21 4.15 6.24 12.96
C ILE A 21 2.66 6.28 13.31
N GLN A 22 2.27 5.80 14.49
CA GLN A 22 0.89 5.87 14.97
C GLN A 22 0.38 7.31 14.98
N LYS A 23 1.19 8.24 15.53
CA LYS A 23 0.88 9.67 15.56
C LYS A 23 0.69 10.22 14.15
N LYS A 24 1.59 9.89 13.22
CA LYS A 24 1.51 10.32 11.82
C LYS A 24 0.19 9.88 11.17
N PHE A 25 -0.19 8.61 11.29
CA PHE A 25 -1.44 8.13 10.69
C PHE A 25 -2.68 8.79 11.30
N ARG A 26 -2.66 9.08 12.60
CA ARG A 26 -3.75 9.80 13.26
C ARG A 26 -3.86 11.24 12.77
N GLU A 27 -2.74 11.97 12.70
CA GLU A 27 -2.72 13.40 12.38
C GLU A 27 -2.89 13.66 10.88
N ASP A 28 -2.22 12.87 10.01
CA ASP A 28 -2.20 13.13 8.57
C ASP A 28 -3.34 12.41 7.83
N ASN A 29 -3.72 11.21 8.27
CA ASN A 29 -4.65 10.36 7.53
C ASN A 29 -5.97 10.11 8.27
N ASN A 30 -6.12 10.62 9.50
CA ASN A 30 -7.28 10.36 10.38
C ASN A 30 -7.54 8.85 10.59
N ILE A 31 -6.46 8.06 10.73
CA ILE A 31 -6.54 6.62 10.98
C ILE A 31 -5.88 6.31 12.32
N ASP A 32 -6.59 5.58 13.19
CA ASP A 32 -6.07 5.15 14.48
C ASP A 32 -5.63 3.69 14.42
N TYR A 33 -4.31 3.46 14.42
CA TYR A 33 -3.67 2.15 14.48
C TYR A 33 -3.18 1.86 15.88
N GLN A 34 -3.27 0.60 16.31
CA GLN A 34 -2.61 0.12 17.52
C GLN A 34 -1.12 -0.16 17.23
N LEU A 35 -0.28 -0.20 18.25
CA LEU A 35 1.16 -0.41 18.07
C LEU A 35 1.51 -1.81 17.50
N ASP A 36 0.66 -2.79 17.71
CA ASP A 36 0.81 -4.14 17.16
C ASP A 36 0.34 -4.26 15.70
N GLU A 37 -0.37 -3.25 15.19
CA GLU A 37 -0.72 -3.12 13.77
C GLU A 37 0.41 -2.46 12.94
N ILE A 38 1.51 -2.03 13.57
CA ILE A 38 2.61 -1.29 12.93
C ILE A 38 3.87 -2.13 12.87
N ILE A 39 4.43 -2.30 11.68
CA ILE A 39 5.70 -2.96 11.44
C ILE A 39 6.64 -2.07 10.64
N CYS A 40 7.92 -2.07 11.01
CA CYS A 40 8.97 -1.35 10.31
C CYS A 40 9.88 -2.35 9.56
N GLY A 41 10.42 -1.93 8.43
CA GLY A 41 11.36 -2.72 7.65
C GLY A 41 12.46 -1.86 7.05
N VAL A 42 13.38 -2.49 6.34
CA VAL A 42 14.54 -1.82 5.72
C VAL A 42 14.22 -1.21 4.35
N GLY A 43 12.97 -0.81 4.15
CA GLY A 43 12.47 -0.16 2.94
C GLY A 43 11.19 -0.76 2.43
N GLY A 44 10.46 -0.01 1.59
CA GLY A 44 9.14 -0.39 1.07
C GLY A 44 9.14 -1.74 0.34
N LYS A 45 10.15 -1.99 -0.51
CA LYS A 45 10.29 -3.28 -1.21
C LYS A 45 10.34 -4.47 -0.25
N HIS A 46 11.06 -4.36 0.86
CA HIS A 46 11.17 -5.40 1.87
C HIS A 46 9.81 -5.67 2.55
N ILE A 47 9.07 -4.61 2.87
CA ILE A 47 7.74 -4.75 3.48
C ILE A 47 6.75 -5.41 2.51
N ILE A 48 6.71 -4.97 1.24
CA ILE A 48 5.85 -5.57 0.21
C ILE A 48 6.19 -7.04 0.02
N TYR A 49 7.49 -7.37 -0.10
CA TYR A 49 7.94 -8.76 -0.22
C TYR A 49 7.47 -9.59 0.97
N ASN A 50 7.68 -9.14 2.19
CA ASN A 50 7.27 -9.86 3.40
C ASN A 50 5.75 -10.05 3.48
N ALA A 51 4.96 -9.02 3.11
CA ALA A 51 3.50 -9.13 3.07
C ALA A 51 3.04 -10.21 2.07
N MET A 52 3.62 -10.23 0.87
CA MET A 52 3.30 -11.23 -0.14
C MET A 52 3.72 -12.64 0.31
N MET A 53 4.96 -12.81 0.79
CA MET A 53 5.47 -14.10 1.28
C MET A 53 4.69 -14.66 2.46
N ALA A 54 4.12 -13.80 3.31
CA ALA A 54 3.37 -14.22 4.48
C ALA A 54 1.91 -14.61 4.16
N THR A 55 1.37 -14.21 3.00
CA THR A 55 -0.07 -14.28 2.75
C THR A 55 -0.47 -14.97 1.44
N ILE A 56 0.43 -15.05 0.47
CA ILE A 56 0.17 -15.68 -0.83
C ILE A 56 0.47 -17.17 -0.74
N ASN A 57 -0.43 -17.96 -1.32
CA ASN A 57 -0.23 -19.38 -1.61
C ASN A 57 -0.16 -19.60 -3.13
N PRO A 58 0.43 -20.72 -3.58
CA PRO A 58 0.46 -21.06 -5.00
C PRO A 58 -0.93 -21.00 -5.65
N GLY A 59 -1.05 -20.20 -6.69
CA GLY A 59 -2.31 -20.00 -7.44
C GLY A 59 -3.17 -18.83 -6.96
N ASP A 60 -2.82 -18.16 -5.85
CA ASP A 60 -3.45 -16.91 -5.47
C ASP A 60 -3.14 -15.81 -6.50
N GLU A 61 -4.10 -14.96 -6.78
CA GLU A 61 -3.99 -13.88 -7.76
C GLU A 61 -3.83 -12.52 -7.07
N VAL A 62 -2.97 -11.68 -7.65
CA VAL A 62 -2.74 -10.31 -7.20
C VAL A 62 -3.06 -9.36 -8.36
N ILE A 63 -4.06 -8.50 -8.18
CA ILE A 63 -4.42 -7.47 -9.16
C ILE A 63 -3.41 -6.32 -9.05
N ILE A 64 -2.78 -5.99 -10.18
CA ILE A 64 -1.79 -4.90 -10.32
C ILE A 64 -2.25 -3.99 -11.45
N THR A 65 -2.39 -2.70 -11.16
CA THR A 65 -2.80 -1.68 -12.12
C THR A 65 -1.61 -1.20 -12.95
N ALA A 66 -1.68 -1.32 -14.28
CA ALA A 66 -0.61 -0.89 -15.19
C ALA A 66 -0.90 0.49 -15.79
N PRO A 67 0.08 1.40 -15.88
CA PRO A 67 1.51 1.23 -15.56
C PRO A 67 1.80 1.09 -14.06
N PHE A 68 2.83 0.34 -13.71
CA PHE A 68 3.19 0.02 -12.32
C PHE A 68 4.69 0.09 -12.07
N TRP A 69 5.09 0.15 -10.81
CA TRP A 69 6.48 -0.03 -10.41
C TRP A 69 6.94 -1.46 -10.71
N VAL A 70 8.05 -1.58 -11.45
CA VAL A 70 8.53 -2.84 -12.04
C VAL A 70 8.68 -4.01 -11.07
N SER A 71 8.87 -3.75 -9.78
CA SER A 71 9.06 -4.81 -8.80
C SER A 71 7.78 -5.51 -8.34
N TYR A 72 6.60 -4.95 -8.57
CA TYR A 72 5.35 -5.57 -8.09
C TYR A 72 5.12 -6.97 -8.65
N PRO A 73 5.11 -7.19 -9.98
CA PRO A 73 4.88 -8.53 -10.50
C PRO A 73 5.98 -9.52 -10.12
N ASP A 74 7.25 -9.08 -10.04
CA ASP A 74 8.35 -9.95 -9.65
C ASP A 74 8.21 -10.44 -8.20
N ILE A 75 7.80 -9.56 -7.28
CA ILE A 75 7.55 -9.93 -5.88
C ILE A 75 6.42 -10.95 -5.78
N VAL A 76 5.34 -10.77 -6.55
CA VAL A 76 4.21 -11.70 -6.58
C VAL A 76 4.65 -13.07 -7.11
N LEU A 77 5.43 -13.11 -8.17
CA LEU A 77 5.97 -14.35 -8.75
C LEU A 77 6.91 -15.06 -7.78
N LEU A 78 7.77 -14.32 -7.06
CA LEU A 78 8.65 -14.88 -6.02
C LEU A 78 7.87 -15.50 -4.86
N ALA A 79 6.68 -14.99 -4.56
CA ALA A 79 5.77 -15.55 -3.58
C ALA A 79 4.89 -16.69 -4.14
N GLU A 80 5.19 -17.19 -5.36
CA GLU A 80 4.43 -18.23 -6.08
C GLU A 80 2.98 -17.83 -6.43
N GLY A 81 2.66 -16.53 -6.35
CA GLY A 81 1.39 -15.97 -6.76
C GLY A 81 1.34 -15.67 -8.27
N LYS A 82 0.17 -15.33 -8.75
CA LYS A 82 -0.08 -14.97 -10.15
C LYS A 82 -0.43 -13.48 -10.27
N PRO A 83 0.41 -12.64 -10.89
CA PRO A 83 0.06 -11.25 -11.15
C PRO A 83 -1.04 -11.16 -12.23
N VAL A 84 -2.12 -10.45 -11.91
CA VAL A 84 -3.22 -10.12 -12.82
C VAL A 84 -3.10 -8.66 -13.21
N ILE A 85 -2.55 -8.40 -14.38
CA ILE A 85 -2.26 -7.06 -14.85
C ILE A 85 -3.48 -6.42 -15.49
N VAL A 86 -3.99 -5.36 -14.88
CA VAL A 86 -5.11 -4.57 -15.40
C VAL A 86 -4.58 -3.31 -16.08
N LYS A 87 -4.77 -3.21 -17.39
CA LYS A 87 -4.32 -2.05 -18.18
C LYS A 87 -5.21 -0.84 -17.89
N CYS A 88 -4.60 0.25 -17.44
CA CYS A 88 -5.24 1.52 -17.17
C CYS A 88 -4.67 2.58 -18.14
N PRO A 89 -5.32 2.85 -19.28
CA PRO A 89 -4.78 3.76 -20.30
C PRO A 89 -4.80 5.22 -19.83
N GLN A 90 -4.08 6.07 -20.56
CA GLN A 90 -4.03 7.51 -20.30
C GLN A 90 -5.43 8.16 -20.36
N SER A 91 -6.32 7.65 -21.21
CA SER A 91 -7.71 8.16 -21.32
C SER A 91 -8.53 8.04 -20.03
N GLN A 92 -8.10 7.17 -19.09
CA GLN A 92 -8.65 7.05 -17.72
C GLN A 92 -7.65 7.50 -16.64
N ASN A 93 -6.70 8.37 -17.01
CA ASN A 93 -5.66 8.91 -16.11
C ASN A 93 -4.84 7.81 -15.41
N PHE A 94 -4.61 6.68 -16.07
CA PHE A 94 -3.82 5.54 -15.55
C PHE A 94 -4.37 4.93 -14.25
N LYS A 95 -5.65 5.09 -13.95
CA LYS A 95 -6.32 4.60 -12.73
C LYS A 95 -7.30 3.49 -13.08
N ILE A 96 -7.41 2.47 -12.22
CA ILE A 96 -8.41 1.41 -12.41
C ILE A 96 -9.82 1.96 -12.16
N THR A 97 -10.78 1.53 -12.96
CA THR A 97 -12.19 1.85 -12.74
C THR A 97 -12.88 0.78 -11.90
N PRO A 98 -14.02 1.09 -11.25
CA PRO A 98 -14.81 0.09 -10.52
C PRO A 98 -15.18 -1.12 -11.38
N GLU A 99 -15.58 -0.91 -12.62
CA GLU A 99 -15.97 -1.98 -13.55
C GLU A 99 -14.78 -2.88 -13.92
N GLN A 100 -13.60 -2.27 -14.11
CA GLN A 100 -12.38 -3.04 -14.35
C GLN A 100 -12.00 -3.85 -13.11
N LEU A 101 -12.12 -3.28 -11.91
CA LEU A 101 -11.82 -3.97 -10.66
C LEU A 101 -12.77 -5.16 -10.49
N GLU A 102 -14.07 -4.95 -10.57
CA GLU A 102 -15.09 -5.99 -10.41
C GLU A 102 -14.92 -7.13 -11.42
N LYS A 103 -14.61 -6.80 -12.68
CA LYS A 103 -14.36 -7.78 -13.73
C LYS A 103 -13.14 -8.67 -13.48
N ASN A 104 -12.14 -8.18 -12.76
CA ASN A 104 -10.89 -8.89 -12.54
C ASN A 104 -10.82 -9.57 -11.17
N ILE A 105 -11.71 -9.26 -10.23
CA ILE A 105 -11.81 -9.97 -8.95
C ILE A 105 -12.50 -11.32 -9.16
N ASN A 106 -11.93 -12.36 -8.57
CA ASN A 106 -12.50 -13.71 -8.54
C ASN A 106 -12.13 -14.43 -7.24
N SER A 107 -12.53 -15.70 -7.08
CA SER A 107 -12.29 -16.48 -5.87
C SER A 107 -10.82 -16.75 -5.53
N LYS A 108 -9.90 -16.51 -6.47
CA LYS A 108 -8.45 -16.65 -6.29
C LYS A 108 -7.77 -15.31 -5.98
N THR A 109 -8.50 -14.19 -6.09
CA THR A 109 -7.94 -12.88 -5.84
C THR A 109 -7.60 -12.72 -4.36
N LYS A 110 -6.32 -12.62 -4.05
CA LYS A 110 -5.79 -12.44 -2.70
C LYS A 110 -5.50 -10.98 -2.37
N TRP A 111 -4.94 -10.24 -3.35
CA TRP A 111 -4.55 -8.85 -3.16
C TRP A 111 -4.98 -7.96 -4.31
N LEU A 112 -5.33 -6.71 -3.98
CA LEU A 112 -5.31 -5.56 -4.89
C LEU A 112 -4.15 -4.66 -4.50
N MET A 113 -3.30 -4.28 -5.46
CA MET A 113 -2.23 -3.29 -5.25
C MET A 113 -2.64 -1.96 -5.85
N LEU A 114 -2.76 -0.94 -5.00
CA LEU A 114 -2.99 0.46 -5.37
C LEU A 114 -1.75 1.27 -5.00
N ASN A 115 -1.27 2.10 -5.91
CA ASN A 115 -0.18 3.03 -5.68
C ASN A 115 -0.63 4.45 -6.02
N SER A 116 -0.72 5.33 -5.03
CA SER A 116 -1.19 6.71 -5.18
C SER A 116 -0.48 7.64 -4.21
N PRO A 117 0.23 8.67 -4.70
CA PRO A 117 0.57 8.95 -6.10
C PRO A 117 1.35 7.81 -6.76
N SER A 118 1.07 7.54 -8.02
CA SER A 118 1.56 6.35 -8.73
C SER A 118 2.99 6.53 -9.28
N ASN A 119 3.80 5.51 -9.15
CA ASN A 119 5.02 5.32 -9.91
C ASN A 119 4.73 4.33 -11.06
N PRO A 120 4.87 4.72 -12.36
CA PRO A 120 5.63 5.87 -12.87
C PRO A 120 4.78 7.10 -13.26
N THR A 121 3.45 7.07 -13.13
CA THR A 121 2.57 8.03 -13.82
C THR A 121 2.34 9.34 -13.09
N GLY A 122 2.56 9.37 -11.77
CA GLY A 122 2.21 10.50 -10.90
C GLY A 122 0.70 10.66 -10.66
N SER A 123 -0.12 9.75 -11.17
CA SER A 123 -1.58 9.83 -11.02
C SER A 123 -2.00 9.68 -9.56
N VAL A 124 -2.96 10.49 -9.15
CA VAL A 124 -3.52 10.51 -7.79
C VAL A 124 -5.00 10.18 -7.86
N TYR A 125 -5.47 9.26 -7.03
CA TYR A 125 -6.89 8.97 -6.89
C TYR A 125 -7.58 10.09 -6.11
N SER A 126 -8.68 10.60 -6.63
CA SER A 126 -9.58 11.49 -5.90
C SER A 126 -10.37 10.72 -4.85
N LYS A 127 -10.93 11.46 -3.88
CA LYS A 127 -11.84 10.91 -2.87
C LYS A 127 -12.95 10.07 -3.50
N LYS A 128 -13.63 10.62 -4.52
CA LYS A 128 -14.73 9.94 -5.19
C LYS A 128 -14.32 8.63 -5.87
N GLU A 129 -13.17 8.61 -6.54
CA GLU A 129 -12.66 7.38 -7.17
C GLU A 129 -12.35 6.29 -6.13
N LEU A 130 -11.79 6.67 -4.96
CA LEU A 130 -11.56 5.71 -3.87
C LEU A 130 -12.87 5.22 -3.24
N GLU A 131 -13.87 6.09 -3.07
CA GLU A 131 -15.21 5.71 -2.60
C GLU A 131 -15.84 4.67 -3.54
N ASP A 132 -15.74 4.88 -4.85
CA ASP A 132 -16.30 3.97 -5.85
C ASP A 132 -15.59 2.61 -5.85
N LEU A 133 -14.25 2.57 -5.70
CA LEU A 133 -13.50 1.33 -5.54
C LEU A 133 -13.86 0.63 -4.22
N ALA A 134 -14.04 1.39 -3.14
CA ALA A 134 -14.43 0.85 -1.83
C ALA A 134 -15.79 0.14 -1.88
N LEU A 135 -16.76 0.68 -2.63
CA LEU A 135 -18.07 0.05 -2.82
C LEU A 135 -17.94 -1.35 -3.42
N ILE A 136 -17.07 -1.52 -4.43
CA ILE A 136 -16.80 -2.83 -5.01
C ILE A 136 -16.11 -3.74 -3.99
N LEU A 137 -15.04 -3.25 -3.34
CA LEU A 137 -14.24 -4.05 -2.41
C LEU A 137 -15.04 -4.55 -1.21
N LYS A 138 -16.07 -3.85 -0.76
CA LYS A 138 -16.95 -4.31 0.32
C LYS A 138 -17.65 -5.63 0.00
N ASN A 139 -17.88 -5.93 -1.27
CA ASN A 139 -18.51 -7.20 -1.70
C ASN A 139 -17.49 -8.37 -1.73
N TYR A 140 -16.19 -8.08 -1.56
CA TYR A 140 -15.12 -9.09 -1.63
C TYR A 140 -14.26 -9.06 -0.34
N PRO A 141 -14.81 -9.55 0.79
CA PRO A 141 -14.17 -9.39 2.11
C PRO A 141 -12.83 -10.12 2.26
N ASN A 142 -12.55 -11.10 1.41
CA ASN A 142 -11.32 -11.89 1.45
C ASN A 142 -10.15 -11.23 0.68
N VAL A 143 -10.40 -10.17 -0.08
CA VAL A 143 -9.36 -9.45 -0.81
C VAL A 143 -8.66 -8.48 0.11
N LEU A 144 -7.35 -8.67 0.28
CA LEU A 144 -6.46 -7.75 0.97
C LEU A 144 -6.08 -6.59 0.04
N ILE A 145 -5.77 -5.43 0.61
CA ILE A 145 -5.50 -4.22 -0.16
C ILE A 145 -4.14 -3.66 0.27
N MET A 146 -3.22 -3.55 -0.68
CA MET A 146 -1.97 -2.82 -0.50
C MET A 146 -2.18 -1.39 -0.99
N CYS A 147 -2.14 -0.42 -0.09
CA CYS A 147 -2.09 1.01 -0.42
C CYS A 147 -0.63 1.45 -0.33
N ASP A 148 0.05 1.52 -1.47
CA ASP A 148 1.41 2.04 -1.54
C ASP A 148 1.34 3.56 -1.69
N ASP A 149 1.31 4.23 -0.52
CA ASP A 149 1.13 5.68 -0.35
C ASP A 149 2.48 6.39 -0.16
N ILE A 150 3.59 5.76 -0.58
CA ILE A 150 4.96 6.24 -0.33
C ILE A 150 5.20 7.69 -0.81
N TYR A 151 4.42 8.15 -1.79
CA TYR A 151 4.52 9.49 -2.35
C TYR A 151 3.43 10.45 -1.83
N GLU A 152 2.73 10.15 -0.74
CA GLU A 152 1.59 10.94 -0.23
C GLU A 152 1.90 12.44 -0.01
N LYS A 153 3.17 12.79 0.23
CA LYS A 153 3.63 14.18 0.40
C LYS A 153 4.09 14.85 -0.91
N ILE A 154 4.12 14.12 -2.02
CA ILE A 154 4.56 14.62 -3.34
C ILE A 154 3.34 14.82 -4.22
N ILE A 155 2.57 15.87 -3.92
CA ILE A 155 1.34 16.24 -4.62
C ILE A 155 1.41 17.71 -4.98
N TYR A 156 0.93 18.05 -6.17
CA TYR A 156 0.99 19.38 -6.78
C TYR A 156 -0.41 19.89 -7.10
N ASP A 157 -0.48 21.15 -7.52
CA ASP A 157 -1.69 21.81 -8.07
C ASP A 157 -2.91 21.83 -7.13
N GLY A 158 -2.67 21.81 -5.81
CA GLY A 158 -3.73 21.85 -4.80
C GLY A 158 -4.58 20.57 -4.73
N VAL A 159 -4.13 19.48 -5.33
CA VAL A 159 -4.78 18.18 -5.20
C VAL A 159 -4.66 17.69 -3.75
N GLU A 160 -5.73 17.18 -3.19
CA GLU A 160 -5.76 16.62 -1.84
C GLU A 160 -5.47 15.11 -1.89
N PHE A 161 -4.58 14.65 -1.02
CA PHE A 161 -4.28 13.22 -0.87
C PHE A 161 -5.36 12.52 -0.04
N HIS A 162 -5.74 11.34 -0.51
CA HIS A 162 -6.63 10.44 0.22
C HIS A 162 -6.09 9.02 0.15
N THR A 163 -6.23 8.26 1.24
CA THR A 163 -5.97 6.82 1.27
C THR A 163 -7.26 6.04 1.51
N LEU A 164 -7.33 4.83 0.96
CA LEU A 164 -8.57 4.03 0.96
C LEU A 164 -9.07 3.74 2.38
N ALA A 165 -8.16 3.44 3.32
CA ALA A 165 -8.53 3.13 4.70
C ALA A 165 -9.10 4.33 5.47
N SER A 166 -8.76 5.59 5.09
CA SER A 166 -9.39 6.79 5.69
C SER A 166 -10.74 7.11 5.07
N ILE A 167 -10.91 6.80 3.78
CA ILE A 167 -12.16 7.03 3.05
C ILE A 167 -13.24 6.03 3.46
N GLU A 168 -12.88 4.76 3.62
CA GLU A 168 -13.79 3.70 4.02
C GLU A 168 -13.20 2.91 5.21
N PRO A 169 -13.48 3.34 6.45
CA PRO A 169 -12.91 2.71 7.64
C PRO A 169 -13.23 1.23 7.82
N SER A 170 -14.30 0.73 7.22
CA SER A 170 -14.64 -0.71 7.27
C SER A 170 -13.64 -1.60 6.51
N LEU A 171 -12.79 -1.01 5.68
CA LEU A 171 -11.72 -1.70 4.97
C LEU A 171 -10.39 -1.68 5.72
N LYS A 172 -10.24 -0.90 6.81
CA LYS A 172 -8.99 -0.68 7.54
C LYS A 172 -8.27 -1.99 7.87
N ASP A 173 -8.97 -2.97 8.42
CA ASP A 173 -8.38 -4.22 8.94
C ASP A 173 -7.78 -5.12 7.85
N ARG A 174 -8.03 -4.81 6.59
CA ARG A 174 -7.48 -5.51 5.43
C ARG A 174 -6.73 -4.60 4.46
N CYS A 175 -6.48 -3.36 4.86
CA CYS A 175 -5.60 -2.42 4.17
C CYS A 175 -4.22 -2.43 4.80
N CYS A 176 -3.21 -2.78 4.03
CA CYS A 176 -1.81 -2.57 4.37
C CYS A 176 -1.36 -1.24 3.77
N LEU A 177 -1.08 -0.24 4.62
CA LEU A 177 -0.59 1.06 4.18
C LEU A 177 0.94 1.11 4.25
N LEU A 178 1.56 1.36 3.12
CA LEU A 178 2.98 1.63 3.00
C LEU A 178 3.16 3.12 2.73
N TYR A 179 3.82 3.87 3.64
CA TYR A 179 3.80 5.32 3.55
C TYR A 179 5.20 5.97 3.42
N THR A 180 6.27 5.25 3.72
CA THR A 180 7.63 5.78 3.61
C THR A 180 8.66 4.69 3.36
N SER A 181 9.79 5.11 2.81
CA SER A 181 10.98 4.27 2.62
C SER A 181 12.22 5.11 2.93
N PRO A 182 13.25 4.56 3.61
CA PRO A 182 14.46 5.29 3.88
C PRO A 182 15.16 5.70 2.58
N SER A 183 15.73 6.91 2.58
CA SER A 183 16.52 7.43 1.47
C SER A 183 17.96 7.70 1.91
N PRO A 184 18.99 7.35 1.12
CA PRO A 184 20.38 7.72 1.43
C PRO A 184 20.62 9.22 1.38
N ARG A 185 19.65 10.00 0.87
CA ARG A 185 19.69 11.49 0.85
C ARG A 185 19.02 12.11 2.07
N ASP A 186 18.35 11.33 2.91
CA ASP A 186 17.76 11.85 4.13
C ASP A 186 18.90 12.34 5.03
N PRO A 187 18.77 13.56 5.59
CA PRO A 187 19.80 14.07 6.47
C PRO A 187 19.95 13.12 7.65
N LYS A 188 21.18 12.75 7.95
CA LYS A 188 21.49 12.00 9.16
C LYS A 188 21.12 12.86 10.35
N SER A 189 20.03 12.54 11.03
CA SER A 189 19.69 13.10 12.32
C SER A 189 20.66 12.65 13.40
#